data_6bb383cc0de7d871316fc1c349bcbb02
#
_entry.id   6bb383cc0de7d871316fc1c349bcbb02
#
_cell.length_a   1.000
_cell.length_b   1.000
_cell.length_c   1.000
_cell.angle_alpha   90.00
_cell.angle_beta   90.00
_cell.angle_gamma   90.00
#
_symmetry.space_group_name_H-M   'P 1'
#
loop_
_entity.id
_entity.type
_entity.pdbx_description
1 polymer ?
#
loop_
_entity_poly.entity_id
_entity_poly.type
_entity_poly.pdbx_seq_one_letter_code
_entity_poly.pdbx_strand_id
1 'polypeptide(L)'
;MYKVEKIKSKKYTVVNGDCMDYLSQIPDHSVDLILTDPPYNIAQYSTGNIDLPGRSALNNDLAEWDLNPIDPSVLVADFKRIIKPNGNIFVFTSYNQIGKWHSAFDSEFDTFQFFIWHKTNPAPKIFKNGFLNSCEMIACMWDKGHKWNFTTQNEMHNFFQSPICMRPERLSNPKHPAQKPVALLEHIIKIASNEGDVIFDPFMGVGSAGVAALKNGRKYIGIEIEKEYFDATRERLRKYE
;
A
#
# COMPACT_ATOMS: atom_id res chain seq x y z
N MET A 1 20.02 12.34 -13.85
CA MET A 1 20.11 11.97 -12.42
C MET A 1 19.05 12.79 -11.69
N TYR A 2 18.03 12.13 -11.14
CA TYR A 2 17.08 12.79 -10.26
C TYR A 2 17.77 13.21 -8.97
N LYS A 3 17.54 14.45 -8.53
CA LYS A 3 18.09 14.92 -7.25
C LYS A 3 17.33 14.23 -6.14
N VAL A 4 17.97 13.30 -5.45
CA VAL A 4 17.41 12.58 -4.32
C VAL A 4 17.12 13.55 -3.18
N GLU A 5 15.89 13.58 -2.71
CA GLU A 5 15.49 14.32 -1.52
C GLU A 5 15.10 13.34 -0.41
N LYS A 6 15.69 13.50 0.76
CA LYS A 6 15.45 12.67 1.94
C LYS A 6 15.09 13.55 3.13
N ILE A 7 13.96 13.27 3.74
CA ILE A 7 13.50 13.96 4.96
C ILE A 7 13.47 12.93 6.09
N LYS A 8 14.13 13.27 7.19
CA LYS A 8 14.24 12.43 8.38
C LYS A 8 13.81 13.19 9.61
N SER A 9 12.85 12.65 10.36
CA SER A 9 12.47 13.07 11.70
C SER A 9 12.76 11.95 12.71
N LYS A 10 12.38 12.14 13.97
CA LYS A 10 12.46 11.07 14.98
C LYS A 10 11.46 9.93 14.73
N LYS A 11 10.36 10.21 14.01
CA LYS A 11 9.23 9.30 13.81
C LYS A 11 9.15 8.72 12.40
N TYR A 12 9.68 9.43 11.38
CA TYR A 12 9.62 8.96 10.01
C TYR A 12 10.84 9.36 9.18
N THR A 13 11.05 8.60 8.13
CA THR A 13 11.97 8.93 7.03
C THR A 13 11.22 8.75 5.72
N VAL A 14 11.23 9.76 4.86
CA VAL A 14 10.67 9.69 3.51
C VAL A 14 11.69 10.12 2.48
N VAL A 15 11.68 9.42 1.34
CA VAL A 15 12.67 9.57 0.28
C VAL A 15 11.95 9.76 -1.06
N ASN A 16 12.37 10.76 -1.83
CA ASN A 16 11.97 10.88 -3.22
C ASN A 16 13.01 10.18 -4.11
N GLY A 17 12.61 9.09 -4.73
CA GLY A 17 13.47 8.28 -5.60
C GLY A 17 12.88 6.92 -5.93
N ASP A 18 13.60 6.15 -6.75
CA ASP A 18 13.24 4.77 -7.04
C ASP A 18 13.52 3.89 -5.82
N CYS A 19 12.54 3.07 -5.41
CA CYS A 19 12.70 2.19 -4.26
C CYS A 19 13.85 1.19 -4.45
N MET A 20 14.09 0.74 -5.65
CA MET A 20 15.18 -0.22 -5.96
C MET A 20 16.57 0.34 -5.61
N ASP A 21 16.78 1.65 -5.74
CA ASP A 21 18.02 2.32 -5.37
C ASP A 21 18.22 2.42 -3.84
N TYR A 22 17.12 2.30 -3.08
CA TYR A 22 17.13 2.51 -1.63
C TYR A 22 16.97 1.24 -0.80
N LEU A 23 16.45 0.17 -1.35
CA LEU A 23 16.26 -1.08 -0.61
C LEU A 23 17.55 -1.54 0.05
N SER A 24 18.69 -1.48 -0.65
CA SER A 24 20.01 -1.84 -0.12
C SER A 24 20.51 -0.98 1.06
N GLN A 25 19.92 0.21 1.26
CA GLN A 25 20.27 1.11 2.35
C GLN A 25 19.42 0.87 3.62
N ILE A 26 18.37 0.06 3.52
CA ILE A 26 17.58 -0.35 4.68
C ILE A 26 18.35 -1.44 5.43
N PRO A 27 18.64 -1.29 6.73
CA PRO A 27 19.40 -2.29 7.48
C PRO A 27 18.65 -3.63 7.57
N ASP A 28 19.41 -4.72 7.67
CA ASP A 28 18.87 -6.06 7.86
C ASP A 28 18.04 -6.11 9.15
N HIS A 29 16.92 -6.84 9.11
CA HIS A 29 16.04 -7.08 10.26
C HIS A 29 15.65 -5.80 11.03
N SER A 30 15.41 -4.69 10.30
CA SER A 30 15.07 -3.39 10.89
C SER A 30 13.60 -2.99 10.75
N VAL A 31 12.84 -3.73 9.93
CA VAL A 31 11.43 -3.45 9.63
C VAL A 31 10.54 -4.47 10.33
N ASP A 32 9.49 -3.99 11.00
CA ASP A 32 8.52 -4.83 11.71
C ASP A 32 7.33 -5.20 10.82
N LEU A 33 6.91 -4.29 9.94
CA LEU A 33 5.82 -4.51 8.98
C LEU A 33 6.17 -3.84 7.65
N ILE A 34 6.12 -4.62 6.57
CA ILE A 34 6.06 -4.06 5.22
C ILE A 34 4.57 -3.95 4.86
N LEU A 35 4.10 -2.73 4.59
CA LEU A 35 2.72 -2.46 4.20
C LEU A 35 2.74 -1.54 2.99
N THR A 36 2.43 -2.07 1.80
CA THR A 36 2.70 -1.37 0.56
C THR A 36 1.70 -1.66 -0.55
N ASP A 37 1.62 -0.74 -1.50
CA ASP A 37 0.65 -0.70 -2.60
C ASP A 37 1.38 -0.45 -3.95
N PRO A 38 2.11 -1.45 -4.48
CA PRO A 38 2.84 -1.30 -5.74
C PRO A 38 1.91 -1.16 -6.94
N PRO A 39 2.39 -0.71 -8.11
CA PRO A 39 1.61 -0.69 -9.34
C PRO A 39 1.09 -2.08 -9.74
N TYR A 40 -0.21 -2.20 -10.11
CA TYR A 40 -0.85 -3.49 -10.43
C TYR A 40 -1.08 -3.73 -11.92
N ASN A 41 -0.85 -2.73 -12.79
CA ASN A 41 -1.26 -2.76 -14.19
C ASN A 41 -2.79 -2.95 -14.37
N ILE A 42 -3.60 -2.29 -13.54
CA ILE A 42 -5.06 -2.27 -13.70
C ILE A 42 -5.45 -1.44 -14.92
N ALA A 43 -4.59 -0.52 -15.30
CA ALA A 43 -4.75 0.37 -16.43
C ALA A 43 -5.14 -0.36 -17.74
N GLN A 44 -4.56 -1.54 -18.00
CA GLN A 44 -4.88 -2.34 -19.18
C GLN A 44 -6.35 -2.81 -19.27
N TYR A 45 -7.06 -2.83 -18.14
CA TYR A 45 -8.48 -3.22 -18.07
C TYR A 45 -9.43 -2.04 -17.97
N SER A 46 -8.92 -0.82 -18.03
CA SER A 46 -9.76 0.37 -18.02
C SER A 46 -10.52 0.51 -19.35
N THR A 47 -11.79 0.82 -19.26
CA THR A 47 -12.64 1.05 -20.43
C THR A 47 -12.52 2.46 -21.01
N GLY A 48 -11.50 3.24 -20.58
CA GLY A 48 -11.33 4.64 -20.98
C GLY A 48 -12.26 5.60 -20.25
N ASN A 49 -12.26 6.85 -20.68
CA ASN A 49 -13.15 7.88 -20.14
C ASN A 49 -14.60 7.59 -20.50
N ILE A 50 -15.48 7.69 -19.52
CA ILE A 50 -16.91 7.49 -19.72
C ILE A 50 -17.57 8.86 -19.65
N ASP A 51 -18.04 9.35 -20.79
CA ASP A 51 -18.86 10.55 -20.89
C ASP A 51 -20.32 10.20 -20.62
N LEU A 52 -20.89 10.77 -19.58
CA LEU A 52 -22.30 10.64 -19.26
C LEU A 52 -23.01 11.95 -19.55
N PRO A 53 -24.14 11.94 -20.29
CA PRO A 53 -24.93 13.13 -20.51
C PRO A 53 -25.31 13.82 -19.20
N GLY A 54 -24.99 15.11 -19.06
CA GLY A 54 -25.34 15.92 -17.90
C GLY A 54 -24.47 15.70 -16.63
N ARG A 55 -23.35 14.97 -16.74
CA ARG A 55 -22.37 14.81 -15.67
C ARG A 55 -20.96 15.09 -16.19
N SER A 56 -20.05 15.50 -15.31
CA SER A 56 -18.62 15.54 -15.64
C SER A 56 -18.15 14.14 -16.04
N ALA A 57 -17.34 14.05 -17.09
CA ALA A 57 -16.74 12.81 -17.54
C ALA A 57 -16.10 12.06 -16.36
N LEU A 58 -16.41 10.77 -16.23
CA LEU A 58 -15.68 9.89 -15.34
C LEU A 58 -14.34 9.63 -16.01
N ASN A 59 -13.35 10.40 -15.59
CA ASN A 59 -11.99 10.26 -16.07
C ASN A 59 -11.35 9.05 -15.38
N ASN A 60 -11.15 7.98 -16.14
CA ASN A 60 -10.34 6.84 -15.74
C ASN A 60 -8.88 7.13 -16.13
N ASP A 61 -8.35 8.28 -15.68
CA ASP A 61 -6.94 8.61 -15.88
C ASP A 61 -6.06 7.48 -15.38
N LEU A 62 -5.50 6.78 -16.33
CA LEU A 62 -4.50 5.76 -16.12
C LEU A 62 -3.21 6.50 -15.79
N ALA A 63 -2.75 6.36 -14.57
CA ALA A 63 -1.44 6.86 -14.23
C ALA A 63 -0.38 6.06 -14.99
N GLU A 64 0.56 6.73 -15.64
CA GLU A 64 1.62 6.09 -16.42
C GLU A 64 2.42 5.07 -15.61
N TRP A 65 2.59 5.34 -14.31
CA TRP A 65 3.27 4.41 -13.39
C TRP A 65 2.54 3.06 -13.23
N ASP A 66 1.21 2.98 -13.42
CA ASP A 66 0.46 1.71 -13.31
C ASP A 66 0.59 0.83 -14.58
N LEU A 67 1.13 1.35 -15.67
CA LEU A 67 1.37 0.58 -16.90
C LEU A 67 2.54 -0.41 -16.78
N ASN A 68 3.45 -0.16 -15.86
CA ASN A 68 4.65 -0.97 -15.64
C ASN A 68 4.62 -1.61 -14.24
N PRO A 69 3.90 -2.74 -14.06
CA PRO A 69 3.87 -3.42 -12.78
C PRO A 69 5.25 -3.96 -12.44
N ILE A 70 5.62 -3.88 -11.18
CA ILE A 70 6.86 -4.50 -10.71
C ILE A 70 6.72 -6.02 -10.75
N ASP A 71 7.79 -6.70 -11.13
CA ASP A 71 7.88 -8.15 -10.95
C ASP A 71 8.16 -8.45 -9.46
N PRO A 72 7.26 -9.16 -8.74
CA PRO A 72 7.48 -9.47 -7.34
C PRO A 72 8.80 -10.15 -7.01
N SER A 73 9.36 -10.92 -7.94
CA SER A 73 10.60 -11.67 -7.72
C SER A 73 11.81 -10.78 -7.43
N VAL A 74 11.84 -9.55 -7.94
CA VAL A 74 12.95 -8.62 -7.68
C VAL A 74 12.95 -8.07 -6.26
N LEU A 75 11.82 -8.16 -5.52
CA LEU A 75 11.68 -7.66 -4.16
C LEU A 75 11.96 -8.72 -3.09
N VAL A 76 11.94 -10.00 -3.45
CA VAL A 76 12.00 -11.13 -2.49
C VAL A 76 13.21 -11.04 -1.58
N ALA A 77 14.40 -10.95 -2.18
CA ALA A 77 15.66 -10.94 -1.43
C ALA A 77 15.73 -9.77 -0.43
N ASP A 78 15.36 -8.57 -0.87
CA ASP A 78 15.38 -7.39 -0.01
C ASP A 78 14.31 -7.44 1.06
N PHE A 79 13.07 -7.84 0.73
CA PHE A 79 12.00 -7.94 1.70
C PHE A 79 12.34 -8.98 2.78
N LYS A 80 12.88 -10.14 2.40
CA LYS A 80 13.34 -11.17 3.35
C LYS A 80 14.50 -10.67 4.23
N ARG A 81 15.42 -9.91 3.67
CA ARG A 81 16.57 -9.35 4.38
C ARG A 81 16.18 -8.28 5.41
N ILE A 82 15.30 -7.33 5.02
CA ILE A 82 14.97 -6.17 5.87
C ILE A 82 13.91 -6.48 6.92
N ILE A 83 13.01 -7.44 6.65
CA ILE A 83 11.97 -7.79 7.62
C ILE A 83 12.56 -8.51 8.84
N LYS A 84 12.08 -8.19 10.03
CA LYS A 84 12.44 -8.93 11.24
C LYS A 84 11.88 -10.35 11.20
N PRO A 85 12.50 -11.33 11.88
CA PRO A 85 12.02 -12.72 11.91
C PRO A 85 10.57 -12.88 12.39
N ASN A 86 10.08 -11.94 13.20
CA ASN A 86 8.69 -11.90 13.70
C ASN A 86 7.84 -10.82 13.03
N GLY A 87 8.30 -10.27 11.92
CA GLY A 87 7.59 -9.25 11.14
C GLY A 87 6.56 -9.82 10.18
N ASN A 88 5.74 -8.95 9.62
CA ASN A 88 4.70 -9.27 8.67
C ASN A 88 4.86 -8.47 7.37
N ILE A 89 4.39 -9.03 6.26
CA ILE A 89 4.39 -8.36 4.96
C ILE A 89 2.96 -8.36 4.43
N PHE A 90 2.45 -7.17 4.08
CA PHE A 90 1.15 -6.95 3.46
C PHE A 90 1.34 -6.16 2.17
N VAL A 91 1.02 -6.75 1.03
CA VAL A 91 1.15 -6.14 -0.28
C VAL A 91 -0.20 -6.09 -0.96
N PHE A 92 -0.69 -4.90 -1.21
CA PHE A 92 -1.87 -4.73 -2.05
C PHE A 92 -1.59 -5.24 -3.45
N THR A 93 -2.56 -5.93 -4.02
CA THR A 93 -2.41 -6.52 -5.36
C THR A 93 -3.75 -6.68 -6.04
N SER A 94 -3.73 -6.98 -7.32
CA SER A 94 -4.92 -7.28 -8.10
C SER A 94 -5.06 -8.78 -8.35
N TYR A 95 -6.27 -9.20 -8.74
CA TYR A 95 -6.59 -10.59 -9.05
C TYR A 95 -5.71 -11.19 -10.16
N ASN A 96 -5.17 -10.35 -11.05
CA ASN A 96 -4.29 -10.78 -12.15
C ASN A 96 -2.81 -10.85 -11.74
N GLN A 97 -2.43 -10.32 -10.59
CA GLN A 97 -1.05 -10.31 -10.10
C GLN A 97 -0.83 -11.22 -8.88
N ILE A 98 -1.89 -11.60 -8.15
CA ILE A 98 -1.76 -12.39 -6.91
C ILE A 98 -0.99 -13.70 -7.13
N GLY A 99 -1.15 -14.35 -8.29
CA GLY A 99 -0.40 -15.56 -8.63
C GLY A 99 1.10 -15.34 -8.76
N LYS A 100 1.54 -14.17 -9.23
CA LYS A 100 2.96 -13.81 -9.30
C LYS A 100 3.53 -13.58 -7.90
N TRP A 101 2.80 -12.87 -7.04
CA TRP A 101 3.18 -12.70 -5.64
C TRP A 101 3.30 -14.03 -4.92
N HIS A 102 2.30 -14.92 -5.08
CA HIS A 102 2.37 -16.26 -4.52
C HIS A 102 3.60 -17.03 -5.04
N SER A 103 3.79 -17.09 -6.36
CA SER A 103 4.91 -17.85 -6.95
C SER A 103 6.28 -17.33 -6.51
N ALA A 104 6.42 -16.02 -6.24
CA ALA A 104 7.67 -15.43 -5.82
C ALA A 104 7.96 -15.62 -4.32
N PHE A 105 6.92 -15.60 -3.47
CA PHE A 105 7.09 -15.48 -2.02
C PHE A 105 6.71 -16.73 -1.22
N ASP A 106 5.93 -17.66 -1.77
CA ASP A 106 5.39 -18.81 -1.02
C ASP A 106 6.50 -19.72 -0.45
N SER A 107 7.57 -19.96 -1.21
CA SER A 107 8.72 -20.74 -0.74
C SER A 107 9.64 -20.02 0.24
N GLU A 108 9.50 -18.71 0.36
CA GLU A 108 10.40 -17.86 1.14
C GLU A 108 9.90 -17.59 2.56
N PHE A 109 8.61 -17.83 2.82
CA PHE A 109 7.95 -17.60 4.09
C PHE A 109 7.18 -18.86 4.53
N ASP A 110 7.08 -19.09 5.83
CA ASP A 110 6.33 -20.23 6.37
C ASP A 110 4.83 -20.20 6.03
N THR A 111 4.29 -19.01 5.79
CA THR A 111 2.88 -18.83 5.47
C THR A 111 2.68 -17.75 4.41
N PHE A 112 1.86 -18.08 3.42
CA PHE A 112 1.28 -17.15 2.46
C PHE A 112 -0.24 -17.22 2.57
N GLN A 113 -0.89 -16.09 2.82
CA GLN A 113 -2.35 -15.95 2.79
C GLN A 113 -2.73 -14.70 2.02
N PHE A 114 -4.02 -14.47 1.86
CA PHE A 114 -4.53 -13.20 1.36
C PHE A 114 -5.57 -12.63 2.31
N PHE A 115 -5.65 -11.29 2.31
CA PHE A 115 -6.65 -10.51 2.99
C PHE A 115 -7.47 -9.74 1.97
N ILE A 116 -8.76 -9.59 2.16
CA ILE A 116 -9.66 -8.94 1.21
C ILE A 116 -10.16 -7.62 1.80
N TRP A 117 -9.94 -6.54 1.08
CA TRP A 117 -10.65 -5.30 1.31
C TRP A 117 -11.87 -5.21 0.41
N HIS A 118 -13.07 -5.21 1.00
CA HIS A 118 -14.32 -4.99 0.29
C HIS A 118 -14.72 -3.52 0.37
N LYS A 119 -14.85 -2.90 -0.79
CA LYS A 119 -15.27 -1.51 -0.96
C LYS A 119 -16.79 -1.44 -0.88
N THR A 120 -17.34 -0.74 0.12
CA THR A 120 -18.81 -0.61 0.28
C THR A 120 -19.45 0.32 -0.77
N ASN A 121 -18.64 1.17 -1.42
CA ASN A 121 -19.04 2.11 -2.45
C ASN A 121 -18.09 2.07 -3.66
N PRO A 122 -17.93 0.92 -4.34
CA PRO A 122 -17.03 0.82 -5.49
C PRO A 122 -17.50 1.72 -6.63
N ALA A 123 -16.60 2.05 -7.55
CA ALA A 123 -16.96 2.78 -8.76
C ALA A 123 -18.06 2.03 -9.52
N PRO A 124 -19.14 2.73 -9.97
CA PRO A 124 -20.23 2.08 -10.64
C PRO A 124 -19.81 1.55 -12.02
N LYS A 125 -20.37 0.40 -12.42
CA LYS A 125 -20.22 -0.16 -13.75
C LYS A 125 -21.49 0.12 -14.55
N ILE A 126 -21.41 1.00 -15.54
CA ILE A 126 -22.57 1.51 -16.28
C ILE A 126 -23.13 0.42 -17.20
N PHE A 127 -22.24 -0.27 -17.88
CA PHE A 127 -22.60 -1.42 -18.71
C PHE A 127 -22.63 -2.66 -17.83
N LYS A 128 -23.78 -3.26 -17.64
CA LYS A 128 -23.98 -4.48 -16.81
C LYS A 128 -23.30 -5.73 -17.41
N ASN A 129 -22.04 -5.60 -17.81
CA ASN A 129 -21.25 -6.60 -18.53
C ASN A 129 -20.23 -7.33 -17.65
N GLY A 130 -20.43 -7.36 -16.34
CA GLY A 130 -19.57 -8.07 -15.37
C GLY A 130 -19.72 -7.54 -13.96
N PHE A 131 -18.96 -8.13 -13.03
CA PHE A 131 -18.95 -7.73 -11.64
C PHE A 131 -18.36 -6.33 -11.42
N LEU A 132 -18.79 -5.65 -10.37
CA LEU A 132 -18.13 -4.45 -9.86
C LEU A 132 -16.74 -4.82 -9.34
N ASN A 133 -15.77 -3.93 -9.51
CA ASN A 133 -14.46 -4.06 -8.87
C ASN A 133 -14.56 -3.64 -7.39
N SER A 134 -15.32 -4.43 -6.61
CA SER A 134 -15.63 -4.13 -5.20
C SER A 134 -14.62 -4.71 -4.21
N CYS A 135 -13.73 -5.60 -4.65
CA CYS A 135 -12.73 -6.20 -3.78
C CYS A 135 -11.31 -5.90 -4.28
N GLU A 136 -10.41 -5.64 -3.35
CA GLU A 136 -8.97 -5.68 -3.58
C GLU A 136 -8.36 -6.79 -2.73
N MET A 137 -7.35 -7.44 -3.27
CA MET A 137 -6.60 -8.47 -2.58
C MET A 137 -5.33 -7.88 -1.97
N ILE A 138 -4.93 -8.43 -0.84
CA ILE A 138 -3.67 -8.09 -0.18
C ILE A 138 -2.97 -9.42 0.09
N ALA A 139 -1.79 -9.61 -0.50
CA ALA A 139 -0.94 -10.75 -0.20
C ALA A 139 -0.32 -10.56 1.18
N CYS A 140 -0.40 -11.58 2.02
CA CYS A 140 0.09 -11.55 3.40
C CYS A 140 1.10 -12.67 3.60
N MET A 141 2.31 -12.36 4.07
CA MET A 141 3.39 -13.31 4.29
C MET A 141 4.02 -13.11 5.66
N TRP A 142 4.38 -14.22 6.33
CA TRP A 142 5.08 -14.21 7.60
C TRP A 142 5.75 -15.56 7.89
N ASP A 143 6.74 -15.53 8.78
CA ASP A 143 7.39 -16.74 9.31
C ASP A 143 6.80 -17.13 10.68
N LYS A 144 7.07 -18.36 11.15
CA LYS A 144 6.71 -18.83 12.49
C LYS A 144 7.27 -17.88 13.55
N GLY A 145 6.47 -17.63 14.59
CA GLY A 145 6.86 -16.73 15.69
C GLY A 145 6.45 -15.27 15.49
N HIS A 146 5.85 -14.92 14.34
CA HIS A 146 5.21 -13.61 14.16
C HIS A 146 4.15 -13.36 15.25
N LYS A 147 3.89 -12.09 15.53
CA LYS A 147 2.92 -11.69 16.55
C LYS A 147 1.72 -11.02 15.90
N TRP A 148 0.56 -11.49 16.32
CA TRP A 148 -0.71 -10.87 15.98
C TRP A 148 -1.34 -10.21 17.19
N ASN A 149 -1.94 -9.03 17.03
CA ASN A 149 -2.62 -8.28 18.09
C ASN A 149 -4.14 -8.39 17.99
N PHE A 150 -4.64 -9.58 17.65
CA PHE A 150 -6.08 -9.82 17.65
C PHE A 150 -6.64 -9.81 19.07
N THR A 151 -7.68 -9.01 19.31
CA THR A 151 -8.39 -8.95 20.59
C THR A 151 -9.68 -9.76 20.57
N THR A 152 -10.23 -10.01 19.38
CA THR A 152 -11.49 -10.74 19.18
C THR A 152 -11.38 -11.69 17.99
N GLN A 153 -12.25 -12.71 17.94
CA GLN A 153 -12.38 -13.60 16.78
C GLN A 153 -12.76 -12.83 15.49
N ASN A 154 -13.51 -11.73 15.62
CA ASN A 154 -13.89 -10.91 14.46
C ASN A 154 -12.70 -10.23 13.80
N GLU A 155 -11.68 -9.87 14.56
CA GLU A 155 -10.45 -9.29 14.02
C GLU A 155 -9.57 -10.30 13.27
N MET A 156 -9.80 -11.61 13.49
CA MET A 156 -9.08 -12.68 12.79
C MET A 156 -9.64 -12.98 11.39
N HIS A 157 -10.75 -12.37 11.00
CA HIS A 157 -11.23 -12.51 9.63
C HIS A 157 -10.26 -11.82 8.65
N ASN A 158 -9.86 -12.53 7.61
CA ASN A 158 -9.06 -11.98 6.53
C ASN A 158 -9.90 -11.13 5.56
N PHE A 159 -10.75 -10.29 6.12
CA PHE A 159 -11.73 -9.51 5.38
C PHE A 159 -12.03 -8.19 6.11
N PHE A 160 -11.96 -7.08 5.39
CA PHE A 160 -12.30 -5.76 5.93
C PHE A 160 -13.24 -5.01 4.99
N GLN A 161 -14.25 -4.37 5.55
CA GLN A 161 -15.19 -3.54 4.79
C GLN A 161 -15.00 -2.06 5.13
N SER A 162 -14.84 -1.25 4.10
CA SER A 162 -14.89 0.20 4.24
C SER A 162 -15.24 0.86 2.91
N PRO A 163 -15.66 2.13 2.91
CA PRO A 163 -15.71 2.90 1.68
C PRO A 163 -14.30 3.10 1.10
N ILE A 164 -14.23 3.39 -0.20
CA ILE A 164 -13.01 3.93 -0.81
C ILE A 164 -12.65 5.26 -0.16
N CYS A 165 -11.39 5.67 -0.30
CA CYS A 165 -10.96 6.98 0.22
C CYS A 165 -11.80 8.11 -0.38
N MET A 166 -12.49 8.86 0.47
CA MET A 166 -13.37 9.96 0.11
C MET A 166 -12.95 11.27 0.78
N ARG A 167 -13.48 12.42 0.33
CA ARG A 167 -13.29 13.69 1.01
C ARG A 167 -13.87 13.63 2.43
N PRO A 168 -13.23 14.30 3.42
CA PRO A 168 -12.08 15.21 3.30
C PRO A 168 -10.71 14.52 3.25
N GLU A 169 -10.62 13.19 3.43
CA GLU A 169 -9.34 12.46 3.48
C GLU A 169 -8.67 12.38 2.11
N ARG A 170 -9.47 12.18 1.06
CA ARG A 170 -8.97 12.09 -0.31
C ARG A 170 -8.44 13.44 -0.78
N LEU A 171 -7.15 13.45 -1.18
CA LEU A 171 -6.52 14.63 -1.70
C LEU A 171 -7.13 15.04 -3.05
N SER A 172 -7.26 16.35 -3.25
CA SER A 172 -7.68 16.93 -4.53
C SER A 172 -6.50 17.45 -5.34
N ASN A 173 -5.40 17.78 -4.69
CA ASN A 173 -4.16 18.24 -5.29
C ASN A 173 -2.95 17.78 -4.43
N PRO A 174 -2.05 16.94 -4.95
CA PRO A 174 -2.24 16.17 -6.18
C PRO A 174 -3.39 15.15 -6.05
N LYS A 175 -4.07 14.87 -7.15
CA LYS A 175 -5.09 13.82 -7.20
C LYS A 175 -4.40 12.47 -7.39
N HIS A 176 -4.45 11.62 -6.38
CA HIS A 176 -3.96 10.24 -6.50
C HIS A 176 -5.12 9.29 -6.85
N PRO A 177 -5.06 8.54 -7.97
CA PRO A 177 -6.17 7.71 -8.43
C PRO A 177 -6.50 6.57 -7.46
N ALA A 178 -5.49 5.98 -6.84
CA ALA A 178 -5.58 4.78 -6.00
C ALA A 178 -5.34 5.06 -4.49
N GLN A 179 -5.57 6.29 -3.99
CA GLN A 179 -5.36 6.59 -2.57
C GLN A 179 -6.15 5.63 -1.68
N LYS A 180 -5.46 4.90 -0.81
CA LYS A 180 -6.07 3.97 0.14
C LYS A 180 -6.64 4.72 1.36
N PRO A 181 -7.80 4.27 1.92
CA PRO A 181 -8.35 4.84 3.14
C PRO A 181 -7.47 4.55 4.35
N VAL A 182 -7.23 5.57 5.17
CA VAL A 182 -6.41 5.44 6.38
C VAL A 182 -7.01 4.41 7.35
N ALA A 183 -8.34 4.29 7.45
CA ALA A 183 -8.99 3.34 8.33
C ALA A 183 -8.63 1.87 8.03
N LEU A 184 -8.52 1.49 6.75
CA LEU A 184 -8.05 0.16 6.34
C LEU A 184 -6.61 -0.09 6.78
N LEU A 185 -5.74 0.88 6.54
CA LEU A 185 -4.32 0.78 6.87
C LEU A 185 -4.10 0.78 8.38
N GLU A 186 -4.86 1.56 9.15
CA GLU A 186 -4.85 1.52 10.62
C GLU A 186 -5.26 0.15 11.16
N HIS A 187 -6.27 -0.49 10.55
CA HIS A 187 -6.67 -1.84 10.95
C HIS A 187 -5.50 -2.84 10.78
N ILE A 188 -4.89 -2.87 9.60
CA ILE A 188 -3.74 -3.76 9.31
C ILE A 188 -2.58 -3.45 10.27
N ILE A 189 -2.21 -2.19 10.44
CA ILE A 189 -1.11 -1.77 11.31
C ILE A 189 -1.35 -2.21 12.77
N LYS A 190 -2.57 -2.09 13.28
CA LYS A 190 -2.90 -2.47 14.66
C LYS A 190 -2.79 -3.97 14.89
N ILE A 191 -3.28 -4.79 13.96
CA ILE A 191 -3.25 -6.25 14.11
C ILE A 191 -1.86 -6.84 13.85
N ALA A 192 -1.02 -6.20 13.04
CA ALA A 192 0.24 -6.75 12.54
C ALA A 192 1.51 -6.06 13.09
N SER A 193 1.38 -5.09 14.00
CA SER A 193 2.52 -4.36 14.59
C SER A 193 2.20 -3.80 15.97
N ASN A 194 3.23 -3.39 16.72
CA ASN A 194 3.13 -2.76 18.03
C ASN A 194 3.52 -1.28 17.99
N GLU A 195 3.20 -0.51 19.03
CA GLU A 195 3.70 0.85 19.16
C GLU A 195 5.23 0.87 19.18
N GLY A 196 5.82 1.84 18.48
CA GLY A 196 7.26 1.98 18.31
C GLY A 196 7.84 1.17 17.14
N ASP A 197 7.11 0.20 16.61
CA ASP A 197 7.53 -0.60 15.46
C ASP A 197 7.72 0.24 14.19
N VAL A 198 8.55 -0.26 13.27
CA VAL A 198 8.89 0.38 12.00
C VAL A 198 8.02 -0.20 10.88
N ILE A 199 7.22 0.65 10.27
CA ILE A 199 6.43 0.34 9.07
C ILE A 199 7.19 0.81 7.84
N PHE A 200 7.37 -0.05 6.85
CA PHE A 200 8.05 0.28 5.60
C PHE A 200 7.10 0.19 4.40
N ASP A 201 7.15 1.22 3.56
CA ASP A 201 6.34 1.34 2.35
C ASP A 201 7.19 1.85 1.18
N PRO A 202 7.71 0.96 0.32
CA PRO A 202 8.51 1.34 -0.84
C PRO A 202 7.73 2.04 -1.96
N PHE A 203 6.39 2.08 -1.90
CA PHE A 203 5.51 2.69 -2.91
C PHE A 203 4.50 3.61 -2.21
N MET A 204 4.99 4.61 -1.46
CA MET A 204 4.18 5.32 -0.47
C MET A 204 3.08 6.22 -1.05
N GLY A 205 3.14 6.58 -2.34
CA GLY A 205 2.18 7.49 -2.96
C GLY A 205 2.04 8.79 -2.17
N VAL A 206 0.80 9.13 -1.85
CA VAL A 206 0.49 10.30 -1.02
C VAL A 206 0.52 10.02 0.50
N GLY A 207 1.18 8.95 0.93
CA GLY A 207 1.54 8.67 2.32
C GLY A 207 0.40 8.22 3.23
N SER A 208 -0.62 7.53 2.73
CA SER A 208 -1.72 7.05 3.59
C SER A 208 -1.26 6.06 4.65
N ALA A 209 -0.32 5.15 4.32
CA ALA A 209 0.28 4.23 5.28
C ALA A 209 1.11 4.96 6.35
N GLY A 210 1.85 6.00 5.95
CA GLY A 210 2.59 6.86 6.88
C GLY A 210 1.68 7.57 7.87
N VAL A 211 0.57 8.15 7.39
CA VAL A 211 -0.45 8.77 8.27
C VAL A 211 -1.00 7.74 9.26
N ALA A 212 -1.38 6.55 8.80
CA ALA A 212 -1.91 5.49 9.63
C ALA A 212 -0.87 5.01 10.69
N ALA A 213 0.39 4.84 10.28
CA ALA A 213 1.48 4.45 11.16
C ALA A 213 1.70 5.48 12.28
N LEU A 214 1.87 6.75 11.92
CA LEU A 214 2.18 7.80 12.89
C LEU A 214 1.01 8.08 13.85
N LYS A 215 -0.23 8.04 13.38
CA LYS A 215 -1.43 8.14 14.23
C LYS A 215 -1.48 7.05 15.31
N ASN A 216 -0.94 5.89 15.02
CA ASN A 216 -0.96 4.74 15.92
C ASN A 216 0.39 4.53 16.65
N GLY A 217 1.25 5.53 16.74
CA GLY A 217 2.49 5.48 17.50
C GLY A 217 3.61 4.65 16.88
N ARG A 218 3.50 4.26 15.60
CA ARG A 218 4.54 3.55 14.85
C ARG A 218 5.51 4.54 14.22
N LYS A 219 6.68 4.05 13.85
CA LYS A 219 7.63 4.76 12.99
C LYS A 219 7.36 4.39 11.53
N TYR A 220 7.76 5.26 10.61
CA TYR A 220 7.49 5.07 9.20
C TYR A 220 8.71 5.31 8.33
N ILE A 221 8.92 4.46 7.34
CA ILE A 221 9.88 4.66 6.25
C ILE A 221 9.10 4.54 4.94
N GLY A 222 9.15 5.56 4.10
CA GLY A 222 8.44 5.57 2.81
C GLY A 222 9.33 6.05 1.67
N ILE A 223 9.11 5.49 0.48
CA ILE A 223 9.80 5.86 -0.75
C ILE A 223 8.75 6.16 -1.82
N GLU A 224 8.97 7.22 -2.59
CA GLU A 224 8.09 7.64 -3.66
C GLU A 224 8.90 8.25 -4.81
N ILE A 225 8.66 7.74 -6.00
CA ILE A 225 9.36 8.20 -7.20
C ILE A 225 8.79 9.52 -7.70
N GLU A 226 7.48 9.69 -7.62
CA GLU A 226 6.79 10.88 -8.10
C GLU A 226 6.94 12.05 -7.11
N LYS A 227 7.60 13.10 -7.55
CA LYS A 227 7.92 14.27 -6.70
C LYS A 227 6.66 14.93 -6.10
N GLU A 228 5.59 15.03 -6.84
CA GLU A 228 4.35 15.65 -6.36
C GLU A 228 3.68 14.83 -5.25
N TYR A 229 3.72 13.50 -5.33
CA TYR A 229 3.21 12.61 -4.28
C TYR A 229 4.11 12.62 -3.05
N PHE A 230 5.42 12.64 -3.25
CA PHE A 230 6.39 12.83 -2.17
C PHE A 230 6.14 14.13 -1.40
N ASP A 231 5.95 15.27 -2.09
CA ASP A 231 5.69 16.56 -1.46
C ASP A 231 4.36 16.55 -0.69
N ALA A 232 3.33 15.94 -1.25
CA ALA A 232 2.05 15.76 -0.56
C ALA A 232 2.19 14.90 0.70
N THR A 233 2.97 13.82 0.62
CA THR A 233 3.27 12.96 1.77
C THR A 233 3.98 13.75 2.86
N ARG A 234 5.03 14.48 2.52
CA ARG A 234 5.77 15.34 3.46
C ARG A 234 4.84 16.27 4.22
N GLU A 235 3.96 16.98 3.52
CA GLU A 235 3.01 17.92 4.15
C GLU A 235 2.00 17.19 5.06
N ARG A 236 1.53 16.01 4.66
CA ARG A 236 0.62 15.20 5.48
C ARG A 236 1.27 14.67 6.75
N LEU A 237 2.55 14.26 6.69
CA LEU A 237 3.24 13.68 7.85
C LEU A 237 3.79 14.74 8.81
N ARG A 238 4.07 15.97 8.35
CA ARG A 238 4.61 17.06 9.15
C ARG A 238 3.84 17.34 10.44
N LYS A 239 2.53 17.17 10.41
CA LYS A 239 1.67 17.37 11.59
C LYS A 239 1.84 16.32 12.70
N TYR A 240 2.64 15.27 12.46
CA TYR A 240 2.92 14.20 13.42
C TYR A 240 4.38 14.25 13.94
N GLU A 241 5.15 15.27 13.55
CA GLU A 241 6.52 15.49 14.04
C GLU A 241 6.63 15.64 15.56
#